data_589605e89284e22008433614b6820b61
#
_entry.id   589605e89284e22008433614b6820b61
#
_cell.length_a   1.000
_cell.length_b   1.000
_cell.length_c   1.000
_cell.angle_alpha   90.00
_cell.angle_beta   90.00
_cell.angle_gamma   90.00
#
_symmetry.space_group_name_H-M   'P 1'
#
loop_
_entity.id
_entity.type
_entity.pdbx_description
1 polymer ?
#
loop_
_entity_poly.entity_id
_entity_poly.type
_entity_poly.pdbx_seq_one_letter_code
_entity_poly.pdbx_strand_id
1 'polypeptide(L)'
;MDLNQRITAFSNLGQFLKDYLSDAPKSDLALQDFETLTEEFAAVIETSHRQNAWFTPEYTKMALQSWSQMLTKETLTHWFAAYAASNTTSKRVAVIMAGNLPLVGFHDFLSVLLSGHHLIAK
;
A
#
# COMPACT_ATOMS: atom_id res chain seq x y z
N MET A 1 8.81 12.66 -8.45
CA MET A 1 7.73 11.82 -9.03
C MET A 1 6.49 12.68 -9.21
N ASP A 2 5.92 12.69 -10.40
CA ASP A 2 4.62 13.29 -10.64
C ASP A 2 3.46 12.41 -10.13
N LEU A 3 2.22 12.90 -10.19
CA LEU A 3 1.06 12.16 -9.69
C LEU A 3 0.84 10.83 -10.43
N ASN A 4 1.03 10.81 -11.75
CA ASN A 4 0.84 9.60 -12.54
C ASN A 4 1.85 8.51 -12.17
N GLN A 5 3.09 8.90 -11.94
CA GLN A 5 4.13 7.97 -11.47
C GLN A 5 3.80 7.41 -10.08
N ARG A 6 3.28 8.23 -9.16
CA ARG A 6 2.84 7.79 -7.84
C ARG A 6 1.64 6.84 -7.92
N ILE A 7 0.63 7.18 -8.73
CA ILE A 7 -0.52 6.29 -8.97
C ILE A 7 -0.05 4.95 -9.55
N THR A 8 0.87 4.97 -10.52
CA THR A 8 1.42 3.75 -11.11
C THR A 8 2.15 2.91 -10.05
N ALA A 9 2.98 3.51 -9.21
CA ALA A 9 3.67 2.79 -8.15
C ALA A 9 2.70 2.10 -7.17
N PHE A 10 1.64 2.80 -6.75
CA PHE A 10 0.64 2.20 -5.86
C PHE A 10 -0.26 1.18 -6.56
N SER A 11 -0.54 1.33 -7.84
CA SER A 11 -1.26 0.29 -8.58
C SER A 11 -0.42 -0.98 -8.79
N ASN A 12 0.90 -0.84 -8.94
CA ASN A 12 1.81 -1.98 -8.95
C ASN A 12 1.84 -2.70 -7.59
N LEU A 13 1.82 -1.94 -6.48
CA LEU A 13 1.65 -2.52 -5.16
C LEU A 13 0.32 -3.28 -5.04
N GLY A 14 -0.77 -2.72 -5.53
CA GLY A 14 -2.07 -3.38 -5.56
C GLY A 14 -2.05 -4.69 -6.35
N GLN A 15 -1.37 -4.71 -7.49
CA GLN A 15 -1.19 -5.92 -8.29
C GLN A 15 -0.32 -6.96 -7.56
N PHE A 16 0.78 -6.54 -6.94
CA PHE A 16 1.61 -7.41 -6.10
C PHE A 16 0.78 -8.06 -4.98
N LEU A 17 -0.06 -7.30 -4.28
CA LEU A 17 -0.92 -7.84 -3.22
C LEU A 17 -1.93 -8.87 -3.76
N LYS A 18 -2.51 -8.63 -4.94
CA LYS A 18 -3.40 -9.60 -5.60
C LYS A 18 -2.65 -10.89 -5.92
N ASP A 19 -1.47 -10.78 -6.52
CA ASP A 19 -0.66 -11.94 -6.89
C ASP A 19 -0.18 -12.71 -5.66
N TYR A 20 0.17 -12.00 -4.58
CA TYR A 20 0.56 -12.60 -3.31
C TYR A 20 -0.58 -13.39 -2.64
N LEU A 21 -1.81 -12.86 -2.71
CA LEU A 21 -3.00 -13.46 -2.07
C LEU A 21 -3.66 -14.54 -2.92
N SER A 22 -3.28 -14.68 -4.17
CA SER A 22 -3.90 -15.57 -5.15
C SER A 22 -3.01 -16.79 -5.42
N ASP A 23 -3.64 -17.95 -5.61
CA ASP A 23 -2.98 -19.15 -6.10
C ASP A 23 -2.87 -19.17 -7.64
N ALA A 24 -3.33 -18.10 -8.32
CA ALA A 24 -3.29 -17.98 -9.77
C ALA A 24 -1.85 -17.73 -10.27
N PRO A 25 -1.58 -18.00 -11.58
CA PRO A 25 -0.31 -17.63 -12.19
C PRO A 25 -0.03 -16.13 -11.97
N LYS A 26 1.22 -15.81 -11.63
CA LYS A 26 1.65 -14.44 -11.40
C LYS A 26 1.50 -13.62 -12.69
N SER A 27 1.07 -12.36 -12.54
CA SER A 27 1.06 -11.42 -13.66
C SER A 27 2.50 -11.19 -14.16
N ASP A 28 2.64 -10.84 -15.46
CA ASP A 28 3.94 -10.51 -16.10
C ASP A 28 4.56 -9.20 -15.58
N LEU A 29 4.22 -8.75 -14.40
CA LEU A 29 5.02 -7.73 -13.73
C LEU A 29 6.42 -8.32 -13.59
N ALA A 30 7.31 -7.88 -14.49
CA ALA A 30 8.72 -8.26 -14.52
C ALA A 30 9.45 -7.72 -13.28
N LEU A 31 9.08 -8.23 -12.14
CA LEU A 31 9.84 -8.07 -10.92
C LEU A 31 10.89 -9.17 -10.96
N GLN A 32 12.09 -8.83 -11.42
CA GLN A 32 13.26 -9.72 -11.36
C GLN A 32 13.49 -10.28 -9.97
N ASP A 33 12.91 -9.64 -8.95
CA ASP A 33 13.03 -10.00 -7.54
C ASP A 33 11.68 -10.39 -6.91
N PHE A 34 10.66 -10.76 -7.72
CA PHE A 34 9.32 -11.05 -7.20
C PHE A 34 9.32 -12.19 -6.17
N GLU A 35 10.07 -13.24 -6.40
CA GLU A 35 10.17 -14.38 -5.47
C GLU A 35 10.78 -13.93 -4.14
N THR A 36 11.92 -13.25 -4.18
CA THR A 36 12.59 -12.72 -2.99
C THR A 36 11.68 -11.75 -2.23
N LEU A 37 11.02 -10.83 -2.93
CA LEU A 37 10.09 -9.89 -2.31
C LEU A 37 8.89 -10.60 -1.66
N THR A 38 8.38 -11.66 -2.30
CA THR A 38 7.28 -12.45 -1.75
C THR A 38 7.69 -13.18 -0.47
N GLU A 39 8.89 -13.76 -0.43
CA GLU A 39 9.43 -14.41 0.76
C GLU A 39 9.64 -13.43 1.92
N GLU A 40 10.27 -12.28 1.65
CA GLU A 40 10.47 -11.23 2.64
C GLU A 40 9.14 -10.68 3.18
N PHE A 41 8.18 -10.47 2.30
CA PHE A 41 6.84 -9.99 2.69
C PHE A 41 6.09 -11.01 3.54
N ALA A 42 6.15 -12.30 3.19
CA ALA A 42 5.57 -13.38 3.98
C ALA A 42 6.19 -13.46 5.39
N ALA A 43 7.51 -13.32 5.48
CA ALA A 43 8.21 -13.29 6.77
C ALA A 43 7.80 -12.11 7.63
N VAL A 44 7.60 -10.93 7.06
CA VAL A 44 7.09 -9.74 7.78
C VAL A 44 5.68 -9.99 8.30
N ILE A 45 4.79 -10.57 7.49
CA ILE A 45 3.42 -10.88 7.92
C ILE A 45 3.41 -11.88 9.07
N GLU A 46 4.20 -12.95 8.98
CA GLU A 46 4.31 -13.95 10.02
C GLU A 46 4.87 -13.37 11.34
N THR A 47 5.89 -12.52 11.25
CA THR A 47 6.51 -11.92 12.43
C THR A 47 5.68 -10.79 13.03
N SER A 48 4.85 -10.09 12.24
CA SER A 48 4.00 -9.00 12.73
C SER A 48 3.04 -9.44 13.82
N HIS A 49 2.48 -10.63 13.73
CA HIS A 49 1.62 -11.21 14.74
C HIS A 49 2.35 -11.47 16.08
N ARG A 50 3.62 -11.84 16.02
CA ARG A 50 4.44 -12.05 17.23
C ARG A 50 4.77 -10.74 17.93
N GLN A 51 4.90 -9.65 17.17
CA GLN A 51 5.19 -8.31 17.71
C GLN A 51 3.92 -7.61 18.21
N ASN A 52 2.79 -7.87 17.57
CA ASN A 52 1.51 -7.26 17.91
C ASN A 52 0.38 -8.30 17.78
N ALA A 53 -0.15 -8.74 18.92
CA ALA A 53 -1.19 -9.77 18.97
C ALA A 53 -2.50 -9.37 18.27
N TRP A 54 -2.74 -8.07 18.02
CA TRP A 54 -3.89 -7.60 17.25
C TRP A 54 -3.76 -7.89 15.75
N PHE A 55 -2.53 -8.12 15.25
CA PHE A 55 -2.26 -8.42 13.85
C PHE A 55 -2.39 -9.91 13.57
N THR A 56 -3.58 -10.46 13.82
CA THR A 56 -3.83 -11.86 13.52
C THR A 56 -3.68 -12.12 12.01
N PRO A 57 -3.28 -13.34 11.60
CA PRO A 57 -3.18 -13.69 10.18
C PRO A 57 -4.45 -13.40 9.40
N GLU A 58 -5.62 -13.64 10.01
CA GLU A 58 -6.92 -13.39 9.39
C GLU A 58 -7.17 -11.90 9.14
N TYR A 59 -6.99 -11.05 10.15
CA TYR A 59 -7.16 -9.60 10.01
C TYR A 59 -6.13 -8.99 9.05
N THR A 60 -4.90 -9.47 9.09
CA THR A 60 -3.87 -9.05 8.15
C THR A 60 -4.26 -9.41 6.72
N LYS A 61 -4.71 -10.64 6.48
CA LYS A 61 -5.18 -11.07 5.16
C LYS A 61 -6.37 -10.25 4.67
N MET A 62 -7.35 -9.98 5.53
CA MET A 62 -8.52 -9.15 5.18
C MET A 62 -8.09 -7.72 4.81
N ALA A 63 -7.17 -7.12 5.56
CA ALA A 63 -6.66 -5.79 5.26
C ALA A 63 -5.93 -5.75 3.91
N LEU A 64 -5.06 -6.74 3.64
CA LEU A 64 -4.35 -6.86 2.38
C LEU A 64 -5.30 -7.07 1.19
N GLN A 65 -6.35 -7.89 1.36
CA GLN A 65 -7.38 -8.10 0.33
C GLN A 65 -8.10 -6.80 0.00
N SER A 66 -8.53 -6.06 1.02
CA SER A 66 -9.21 -4.77 0.83
C SER A 66 -8.33 -3.78 0.08
N TRP A 67 -7.07 -3.64 0.48
CA TRP A 67 -6.13 -2.75 -0.20
C TRP A 67 -5.78 -3.21 -1.61
N SER A 68 -5.66 -4.50 -1.86
CA SER A 68 -5.42 -5.02 -3.21
C SER A 68 -6.52 -4.64 -4.20
N GLN A 69 -7.76 -4.52 -3.73
CA GLN A 69 -8.91 -4.11 -4.56
C GLN A 69 -8.94 -2.59 -4.76
N MET A 70 -8.57 -1.82 -3.75
CA MET A 70 -8.59 -0.35 -3.81
C MET A 70 -7.40 0.24 -4.59
N LEU A 71 -6.24 -0.40 -4.55
CA LEU A 71 -5.03 0.07 -5.21
C LEU A 71 -5.02 -0.28 -6.71
N THR A 72 -6.01 0.21 -7.44
CA THR A 72 -6.04 0.13 -8.91
C THR A 72 -5.80 1.49 -9.51
N LYS A 73 -5.24 1.53 -10.71
CA LYS A 73 -4.99 2.78 -11.42
C LYS A 73 -6.29 3.58 -11.60
N GLU A 74 -7.39 2.89 -11.93
CA GLU A 74 -8.69 3.51 -12.12
C GLU A 74 -9.21 4.14 -10.82
N THR A 75 -9.25 3.39 -9.73
CA THR A 75 -9.73 3.87 -8.43
C THR A 75 -8.90 5.05 -7.93
N LEU A 76 -7.57 4.96 -8.01
CA LEU A 76 -6.67 6.01 -7.55
C LEU A 76 -6.81 7.28 -8.40
N THR A 77 -6.93 7.14 -9.72
CA THR A 77 -7.12 8.26 -10.63
C THR A 77 -8.47 8.95 -10.34
N HIS A 78 -9.53 8.19 -10.19
CA HIS A 78 -10.86 8.74 -9.87
C HIS A 78 -10.86 9.46 -8.52
N TRP A 79 -10.28 8.85 -7.50
CA TRP A 79 -10.19 9.46 -6.17
C TRP A 79 -9.43 10.78 -6.18
N PHE A 80 -8.27 10.81 -6.85
CA PHE A 80 -7.43 12.02 -6.89
C PHE A 80 -7.88 13.08 -7.91
N ALA A 81 -8.80 12.77 -8.81
CA ALA A 81 -9.33 13.75 -9.78
C ALA A 81 -9.89 15.01 -9.11
N ALA A 82 -10.51 14.85 -7.93
CA ALA A 82 -11.07 15.95 -7.16
C ALA A 82 -10.00 16.86 -6.51
N TYR A 83 -8.76 16.39 -6.37
CA TYR A 83 -7.67 17.07 -5.66
C TYR A 83 -6.53 17.52 -6.60
N ALA A 84 -6.63 17.24 -7.89
CA ALA A 84 -5.54 17.39 -8.86
C ALA A 84 -5.08 18.85 -9.12
N ALA A 85 -5.78 19.84 -8.58
CA ALA A 85 -5.56 21.25 -8.94
C ALA A 85 -4.65 22.05 -7.99
N SER A 86 -4.11 21.45 -6.94
CA SER A 86 -3.31 22.22 -5.98
C SER A 86 -1.80 22.15 -6.31
N ASN A 87 -1.27 23.24 -6.87
CA ASN A 87 0.18 23.51 -6.91
C ASN A 87 0.70 23.77 -5.48
N THR A 88 0.63 22.77 -4.62
CA THR A 88 1.12 22.89 -3.24
C THR A 88 2.60 22.58 -3.18
N THR A 89 3.34 23.44 -2.50
CA THR A 89 4.73 23.17 -2.13
C THR A 89 4.79 21.89 -1.29
N SER A 90 5.69 20.98 -1.63
CA SER A 90 5.89 19.72 -0.86
C SER A 90 6.20 20.03 0.61
N LYS A 91 5.50 19.36 1.50
CA LYS A 91 5.64 19.50 2.97
C LYS A 91 6.06 18.18 3.58
N ARG A 92 6.63 18.23 4.76
CA ARG A 92 6.85 17.06 5.61
C ARG A 92 5.62 16.87 6.49
N VAL A 93 4.96 15.70 6.36
CA VAL A 93 3.73 15.37 7.07
C VAL A 93 3.97 14.17 7.95
N ALA A 94 3.78 14.32 9.25
CA ALA A 94 3.86 13.22 10.20
C ALA A 94 2.49 12.53 10.31
N VAL A 95 2.48 11.21 10.21
CA VAL A 95 1.31 10.37 10.41
C VAL A 95 1.58 9.43 11.58
N ILE A 96 0.80 9.55 12.64
CA ILE A 96 0.83 8.65 13.80
C ILE A 96 -0.28 7.63 13.60
N MET A 97 0.11 6.41 13.27
CA MET A 97 -0.84 5.35 12.95
C MET A 97 -1.23 4.58 14.21
N ALA A 98 -2.51 4.25 14.34
CA ALA A 98 -2.97 3.39 15.40
C ALA A 98 -2.43 1.96 15.22
N GLY A 99 -2.06 1.31 16.32
CA GLY A 99 -1.48 -0.03 16.32
C GLY A 99 -2.47 -1.16 16.62
N ASN A 100 -3.78 -0.92 16.52
CA ASN A 100 -4.81 -1.87 16.92
C ASN A 100 -5.41 -2.70 15.77
N LEU A 101 -5.20 -2.29 14.53
CA LEU A 101 -5.65 -3.03 13.33
C LEU A 101 -4.56 -2.99 12.25
N PRO A 102 -4.37 -4.10 11.52
CA PRO A 102 -3.45 -4.11 10.38
C PRO A 102 -3.81 -3.06 9.33
N LEU A 103 -2.83 -2.29 8.92
CA LEU A 103 -2.94 -1.28 7.86
C LEU A 103 -3.99 -0.17 8.09
N VAL A 104 -4.47 0.03 9.34
CA VAL A 104 -5.47 1.06 9.66
C VAL A 104 -5.02 2.48 9.26
N GLY A 105 -3.73 2.79 9.37
CA GLY A 105 -3.16 4.08 8.97
C GLY A 105 -2.72 4.16 7.51
N PHE A 106 -2.93 3.11 6.71
CA PHE A 106 -2.45 3.09 5.33
C PHE A 106 -3.17 4.09 4.43
N HIS A 107 -4.42 4.43 4.73
CA HIS A 107 -5.14 5.47 4.00
C HIS A 107 -4.46 6.85 4.15
N ASP A 108 -4.06 7.22 5.36
CA ASP A 108 -3.36 8.48 5.60
C ASP A 108 -1.97 8.47 4.98
N PHE A 109 -1.26 7.35 5.11
CA PHE A 109 0.02 7.10 4.45
C PHE A 109 -0.08 7.34 2.93
N LEU A 110 -1.05 6.72 2.28
CA LEU A 110 -1.32 6.83 0.86
C LEU A 110 -1.69 8.27 0.47
N SER A 111 -2.54 8.93 1.25
CA SER A 111 -3.00 10.30 1.01
C SER A 111 -1.83 11.28 0.99
N VAL A 112 -0.92 11.18 1.95
CA VAL A 112 0.27 12.04 2.02
C VAL A 112 1.17 11.85 0.81
N LEU A 113 1.45 10.59 0.45
CA LEU A 113 2.36 10.29 -0.66
C LEU A 113 1.75 10.64 -2.02
N LEU A 114 0.47 10.33 -2.25
CA LEU A 114 -0.19 10.71 -3.49
C LEU A 114 -0.30 12.23 -3.66
N SER A 115 -0.47 12.98 -2.57
CA SER A 115 -0.46 14.44 -2.59
C SER A 115 0.91 15.06 -2.86
N GLY A 116 1.98 14.26 -2.95
CA GLY A 116 3.33 14.74 -3.26
C GLY A 116 4.08 15.31 -2.06
N HIS A 117 3.64 14.98 -0.87
CA HIS A 117 4.31 15.37 0.37
C HIS A 117 5.31 14.31 0.83
N HIS A 118 6.21 14.70 1.73
CA HIS A 118 7.14 13.77 2.39
C HIS A 118 6.47 13.20 3.64
N LEU A 119 6.37 11.89 3.70
CA LEU A 119 5.78 11.18 4.82
C LEU A 119 6.81 10.89 5.92
N ILE A 120 6.41 11.12 7.17
CA ILE A 120 7.08 10.63 8.38
C ILE A 120 6.07 9.75 9.10
N ALA A 121 6.20 8.44 9.00
CA ALA A 121 5.29 7.48 9.61
C ALA A 121 5.81 6.98 10.96
N LYS A 122 4.91 6.85 11.93
CA LYS A 122 5.16 6.26 13.23
C LYS A 122 4.02 5.34 13.63
#